data_c6ed1294c4eb3a8468286ccf635454a9
#
_entry.id   c6ed1294c4eb3a8468286ccf635454a9
#
_cell.length_a   1.000
_cell.length_b   1.000
_cell.length_c   1.000
_cell.angle_alpha   90.00
_cell.angle_beta   90.00
_cell.angle_gamma   90.00
#
_symmetry.space_group_name_H-M   'P 1'
#
loop_
_entity.id
_entity.type
_entity.pdbx_description
1 polymer ?
#
loop_
_entity_poly.entity_id
_entity_poly.type
_entity_poly.pdbx_seq_one_letter_code
_entity_poly.pdbx_strand_id
1 'polypeptide(L)'
;MKLKKILTLALAAVLAGTALASCAAKGFDKDGAITVISREKGSGTRSAFIELFGVEVDKEDKTVETADITDKTNVMMTSVSQNANAIGYISLGALNNTVKAVKVDGAEATVDNVKAGAYKLSRPFNIATKGEPTGVAKDFINFILSKEGQAVVTDNKYIAVDDNAAAFT
;
A
#
# COMPACT_ATOMS: atom_id res chain seq x y z
N MET A 1 34.12 1.41 -52.58
CA MET A 1 33.91 0.66 -51.28
C MET A 1 33.74 1.55 -50.07
N LYS A 2 34.28 2.77 -50.00
CA LYS A 2 34.21 3.66 -48.82
C LYS A 2 32.80 4.31 -48.59
N LEU A 3 32.08 4.67 -49.65
CA LEU A 3 30.80 5.37 -49.60
C LEU A 3 29.67 4.45 -49.04
N LYS A 4 29.64 3.17 -49.44
CA LYS A 4 28.65 2.19 -48.92
C LYS A 4 28.82 1.90 -47.42
N LYS A 5 30.07 1.92 -46.92
CA LYS A 5 30.35 1.71 -45.47
C LYS A 5 29.97 2.93 -44.65
N ILE A 6 30.07 4.13 -45.17
CA ILE A 6 29.65 5.35 -44.48
C ILE A 6 28.12 5.43 -44.41
N LEU A 7 27.40 5.01 -45.46
CA LEU A 7 25.95 5.01 -45.51
C LEU A 7 25.35 3.97 -44.51
N THR A 8 25.98 2.79 -44.37
CA THR A 8 25.56 1.77 -43.42
C THR A 8 25.83 2.19 -41.98
N LEU A 9 26.92 2.91 -41.71
CA LEU A 9 27.20 3.41 -40.35
C LEU A 9 26.23 4.52 -39.94
N ALA A 10 25.86 5.42 -40.87
CA ALA A 10 24.89 6.48 -40.60
C ALA A 10 23.49 5.95 -40.35
N LEU A 11 23.05 4.90 -41.08
CA LEU A 11 21.76 4.27 -40.89
C LEU A 11 21.68 3.52 -39.54
N ALA A 12 22.78 2.86 -39.12
CA ALA A 12 22.85 2.20 -37.83
C ALA A 12 22.80 3.17 -36.63
N ALA A 13 23.41 4.36 -36.78
CA ALA A 13 23.39 5.41 -35.76
C ALA A 13 21.98 6.03 -35.58
N VAL A 14 21.20 6.16 -36.65
CA VAL A 14 19.83 6.69 -36.62
C VAL A 14 18.89 5.68 -35.97
N LEU A 15 19.05 4.39 -36.24
CA LEU A 15 18.24 3.32 -35.60
C LEU A 15 18.57 3.14 -34.11
N ALA A 16 19.82 3.32 -33.69
CA ALA A 16 20.20 3.27 -32.28
C ALA A 16 19.71 4.50 -31.51
N GLY A 17 19.62 5.68 -32.11
CA GLY A 17 19.13 6.91 -31.50
C GLY A 17 17.61 6.87 -31.19
N THR A 18 16.81 6.20 -32.00
CA THR A 18 15.35 6.11 -31.81
C THR A 18 14.95 5.06 -30.77
N ALA A 19 15.79 4.07 -30.49
CA ALA A 19 15.51 3.04 -29.46
C ALA A 19 15.72 3.55 -28.02
N LEU A 20 16.51 4.62 -27.82
CA LEU A 20 16.78 5.18 -26.49
C LEU A 20 15.73 6.22 -26.03
N ALA A 21 14.85 6.68 -26.90
CA ALA A 21 13.82 7.66 -26.55
C ALA A 21 12.53 7.05 -25.94
N SER A 22 12.43 5.71 -25.87
CA SER A 22 11.18 5.02 -25.50
C SER A 22 11.04 4.66 -24.01
N CYS A 23 12.00 4.97 -23.13
CA CYS A 23 11.97 4.64 -21.70
C CYS A 23 11.94 5.85 -20.77
N ALA A 24 11.58 7.04 -21.23
CA ALA A 24 11.22 8.10 -20.30
C ALA A 24 9.86 7.72 -19.67
N ALA A 25 9.87 7.36 -18.39
CA ALA A 25 8.64 7.20 -17.63
C ALA A 25 7.78 8.44 -17.86
N LYS A 26 6.57 8.27 -18.42
CA LYS A 26 5.65 9.39 -18.61
C LYS A 26 5.40 10.00 -17.23
N GLY A 27 5.67 11.28 -17.07
CA GLY A 27 5.33 12.02 -15.87
C GLY A 27 3.80 12.05 -15.65
N PHE A 28 3.36 12.57 -14.52
CA PHE A 28 1.95 12.77 -14.24
C PHE A 28 1.29 13.65 -15.32
N ASP A 29 0.22 13.14 -15.89
CA ASP A 29 -0.62 13.86 -16.87
C ASP A 29 -1.91 14.31 -16.17
N LYS A 30 -2.03 15.62 -15.93
CA LYS A 30 -3.19 16.22 -15.24
C LYS A 30 -4.50 16.07 -16.01
N ASP A 31 -4.44 15.90 -17.33
CA ASP A 31 -5.59 15.75 -18.22
C ASP A 31 -5.83 14.26 -18.56
N GLY A 32 -4.95 13.37 -18.10
CA GLY A 32 -5.03 11.93 -18.30
C GLY A 32 -6.00 11.26 -17.32
N ALA A 33 -6.52 10.11 -17.74
CA ALA A 33 -7.35 9.28 -16.87
C ALA A 33 -6.55 8.76 -15.66
N ILE A 34 -7.17 8.74 -14.49
CA ILE A 34 -6.60 8.13 -13.29
C ILE A 34 -6.85 6.62 -13.34
N THR A 35 -5.78 5.84 -13.18
CA THR A 35 -5.85 4.39 -13.02
C THR A 35 -6.06 4.07 -11.54
N VAL A 36 -7.23 3.54 -11.20
CA VAL A 36 -7.54 3.12 -9.83
C VAL A 36 -7.15 1.66 -9.65
N ILE A 37 -6.35 1.37 -8.63
CA ILE A 37 -5.97 0.00 -8.28
C ILE A 37 -6.54 -0.33 -6.90
N SER A 38 -7.30 -1.41 -6.81
CA SER A 38 -8.00 -1.82 -5.59
C SER A 38 -7.61 -3.24 -5.17
N ARG A 39 -7.94 -3.58 -3.93
CA ARG A 39 -7.76 -4.93 -3.41
C ARG A 39 -9.01 -5.77 -3.72
N GLU A 40 -8.83 -7.06 -3.65
CA GLU A 40 -9.88 -8.07 -3.80
C GLU A 40 -10.99 -7.94 -2.73
N LYS A 41 -12.17 -8.47 -3.02
CA LYS A 41 -13.24 -8.60 -2.02
C LYS A 41 -12.78 -9.54 -0.90
N GLY A 42 -13.04 -9.17 0.36
CA GLY A 42 -12.57 -9.90 1.54
C GLY A 42 -11.22 -9.42 2.09
N SER A 43 -10.51 -8.54 1.41
CA SER A 43 -9.31 -7.89 1.96
C SER A 43 -9.67 -6.96 3.11
N GLY A 44 -9.05 -7.17 4.28
CA GLY A 44 -9.21 -6.28 5.44
C GLY A 44 -8.75 -4.84 5.14
N THR A 45 -7.71 -4.68 4.30
CA THR A 45 -7.25 -3.35 3.86
C THR A 45 -8.30 -2.67 2.96
N ARG A 46 -8.98 -3.43 2.07
CA ARG A 46 -10.09 -2.90 1.27
C ARG A 46 -11.25 -2.47 2.17
N SER A 47 -11.68 -3.33 3.09
CA SER A 47 -12.78 -3.00 4.01
C SER A 47 -12.48 -1.74 4.83
N ALA A 48 -11.23 -1.62 5.33
CA ALA A 48 -10.82 -0.40 6.02
C ALA A 48 -10.87 0.83 5.12
N PHE A 49 -10.38 0.72 3.90
CA PHE A 49 -10.35 1.83 2.96
C PHE A 49 -11.75 2.30 2.58
N ILE A 50 -12.63 1.41 2.14
CA ILE A 50 -13.98 1.80 1.68
C ILE A 50 -14.82 2.40 2.81
N GLU A 51 -14.67 1.88 4.03
CA GLU A 51 -15.36 2.38 5.22
C GLU A 51 -14.84 3.78 5.63
N LEU A 52 -13.52 3.91 5.83
CA LEU A 52 -12.92 5.11 6.38
C LEU A 52 -12.90 6.30 5.40
N PHE A 53 -12.87 6.03 4.11
CA PHE A 53 -12.96 7.06 3.06
C PHE A 53 -14.40 7.33 2.58
N GLY A 54 -15.40 6.61 3.11
CA GLY A 54 -16.79 6.77 2.69
C GLY A 54 -17.04 6.31 1.25
N VAL A 55 -16.25 5.37 0.75
CA VAL A 55 -16.49 4.70 -0.55
C VAL A 55 -17.59 3.66 -0.43
N GLU A 56 -17.86 3.17 0.79
CA GLU A 56 -19.03 2.37 1.10
C GLU A 56 -20.22 3.29 1.40
N VAL A 57 -21.29 3.17 0.61
CA VAL A 57 -22.53 3.92 0.78
C VAL A 57 -23.68 2.93 0.88
N ASP A 58 -24.52 3.04 1.91
CA ASP A 58 -25.65 2.13 2.14
C ASP A 58 -25.25 0.63 2.18
N LYS A 59 -24.06 0.33 2.73
CA LYS A 59 -23.44 -0.99 2.76
C LYS A 59 -23.06 -1.56 1.38
N GLU A 60 -23.02 -0.73 0.37
CA GLU A 60 -22.56 -1.07 -0.96
C GLU A 60 -21.18 -0.44 -1.23
N ASP A 61 -20.25 -1.26 -1.68
CA ASP A 61 -18.93 -0.82 -2.13
C ASP A 61 -19.07 -0.09 -3.48
N LYS A 62 -18.79 1.20 -3.49
CA LYS A 62 -18.86 2.08 -4.66
C LYS A 62 -17.50 2.25 -5.34
N THR A 63 -16.55 1.33 -5.12
CA THR A 63 -15.32 1.30 -5.92
C THR A 63 -15.67 1.29 -7.40
N VAL A 64 -15.04 2.15 -8.20
CA VAL A 64 -15.29 2.23 -9.63
C VAL A 64 -15.10 0.87 -10.32
N GLU A 65 -15.98 0.52 -11.25
CA GLU A 65 -15.96 -0.77 -11.95
C GLU A 65 -14.71 -0.97 -12.81
N THR A 66 -14.08 0.13 -13.23
CA THR A 66 -12.84 0.13 -14.01
C THR A 66 -11.58 -0.05 -13.17
N ALA A 67 -11.71 -0.24 -11.84
CA ALA A 67 -10.55 -0.45 -10.99
C ALA A 67 -9.85 -1.78 -11.27
N ASP A 68 -8.54 -1.74 -11.41
CA ASP A 68 -7.70 -2.94 -11.47
C ASP A 68 -7.68 -3.63 -10.11
N ILE A 69 -8.06 -4.89 -10.05
CA ILE A 69 -8.15 -5.64 -8.79
C ILE A 69 -6.91 -6.54 -8.63
N THR A 70 -6.28 -6.46 -7.45
CA THR A 70 -5.16 -7.34 -7.09
C THR A 70 -5.31 -7.89 -5.67
N ASP A 71 -4.87 -9.13 -5.45
CA ASP A 71 -4.78 -9.78 -4.14
C ASP A 71 -3.40 -9.59 -3.48
N LYS A 72 -2.46 -8.89 -4.15
CA LYS A 72 -1.08 -8.75 -3.71
C LYS A 72 -0.66 -7.28 -3.55
N THR A 73 -0.23 -6.92 -2.33
CA THR A 73 0.24 -5.58 -2.01
C THR A 73 1.45 -5.16 -2.85
N ASN A 74 2.39 -6.07 -3.12
CA ASN A 74 3.56 -5.76 -3.95
C ASN A 74 3.18 -5.50 -5.42
N VAL A 75 2.17 -6.19 -5.96
CA VAL A 75 1.65 -5.93 -7.31
C VAL A 75 1.04 -4.54 -7.36
N MET A 76 0.21 -4.17 -6.38
CA MET A 76 -0.36 -2.81 -6.28
C MET A 76 0.74 -1.75 -6.26
N MET A 77 1.75 -1.91 -5.41
CA MET A 77 2.87 -0.96 -5.33
C MET A 77 3.64 -0.84 -6.64
N THR A 78 3.94 -1.97 -7.30
CA THR A 78 4.61 -1.98 -8.59
C THR A 78 3.78 -1.25 -9.64
N SER A 79 2.48 -1.52 -9.73
CA SER A 79 1.57 -0.87 -10.69
C SER A 79 1.52 0.64 -10.48
N VAL A 80 1.41 1.10 -9.21
CA VAL A 80 1.44 2.54 -8.90
C VAL A 80 2.80 3.15 -9.24
N SER A 81 3.91 2.49 -8.93
CA SER A 81 5.26 3.01 -9.19
C SER A 81 5.57 3.15 -10.68
N GLN A 82 4.95 2.35 -11.53
CA GLN A 82 5.16 2.35 -12.98
C GLN A 82 4.18 3.24 -13.75
N ASN A 83 3.14 3.75 -13.10
CA ASN A 83 2.15 4.61 -13.73
C ASN A 83 1.93 5.87 -12.88
N ALA A 84 2.42 7.02 -13.36
CA ALA A 84 2.31 8.30 -12.68
C ALA A 84 0.85 8.77 -12.45
N ASN A 85 -0.10 8.24 -13.22
CA ASN A 85 -1.54 8.51 -13.07
C ASN A 85 -2.27 7.42 -12.27
N ALA A 86 -1.55 6.47 -11.64
CA ALA A 86 -2.18 5.45 -10.83
C ALA A 86 -2.31 5.89 -9.36
N ILE A 87 -3.39 5.44 -8.74
CA ILE A 87 -3.64 5.56 -7.30
C ILE A 87 -4.07 4.19 -6.74
N GLY A 88 -3.62 3.88 -5.54
CA GLY A 88 -3.99 2.67 -4.82
C GLY A 88 -3.88 2.88 -3.32
N TYR A 89 -4.15 1.85 -2.53
CA TYR A 89 -4.04 1.89 -1.08
C TYR A 89 -3.42 0.61 -0.53
N ILE A 90 -2.62 0.76 0.50
CA ILE A 90 -1.91 -0.33 1.18
C ILE A 90 -1.92 -0.10 2.68
N SER A 91 -1.57 -1.11 3.46
CA SER A 91 -1.32 -0.92 4.89
C SER A 91 0.00 -0.16 5.11
N LEU A 92 0.07 0.64 6.19
CA LEU A 92 1.23 1.44 6.54
C LEU A 92 2.52 0.59 6.62
N GLY A 93 2.43 -0.62 7.16
CA GLY A 93 3.57 -1.53 7.28
C GLY A 93 4.19 -1.98 5.95
N ALA A 94 3.45 -1.90 4.84
CA ALA A 94 3.96 -2.23 3.51
C ALA A 94 4.56 -1.03 2.77
N LEU A 95 4.37 0.20 3.27
CA LEU A 95 4.85 1.42 2.61
C LEU A 95 6.38 1.45 2.54
N ASN A 96 6.89 1.80 1.36
CA ASN A 96 8.31 2.02 1.12
C ASN A 96 8.54 3.16 0.10
N ASN A 97 9.78 3.43 -0.24
CA ASN A 97 10.18 4.56 -1.08
C ASN A 97 9.88 4.40 -2.58
N THR A 98 9.28 3.30 -3.02
CA THR A 98 8.94 3.09 -4.44
C THR A 98 7.67 3.83 -4.86
N VAL A 99 6.84 4.22 -3.90
CA VAL A 99 5.61 4.97 -4.11
C VAL A 99 5.54 6.17 -3.17
N LYS A 100 4.79 7.20 -3.55
CA LYS A 100 4.54 8.38 -2.73
C LYS A 100 3.26 8.20 -1.93
N ALA A 101 3.34 8.22 -0.59
CA ALA A 101 2.17 8.34 0.25
C ALA A 101 1.57 9.75 0.16
N VAL A 102 0.26 9.85 0.03
CA VAL A 102 -0.45 11.13 0.07
C VAL A 102 -0.83 11.47 1.53
N LYS A 103 -0.87 12.75 1.84
CA LYS A 103 -1.40 13.23 3.11
C LYS A 103 -2.92 13.14 3.09
N VAL A 104 -3.50 12.82 4.24
CA VAL A 104 -4.95 12.84 4.44
C VAL A 104 -5.27 13.88 5.50
N ASP A 105 -6.13 14.82 5.19
CA ASP A 105 -6.45 15.99 6.04
C ASP A 105 -5.18 16.74 6.51
N GLY A 106 -4.15 16.78 5.65
CA GLY A 106 -2.87 17.43 5.95
C GLY A 106 -1.89 16.57 6.77
N ALA A 107 -2.31 15.44 7.33
CA ALA A 107 -1.47 14.53 8.11
C ALA A 107 -0.77 13.50 7.23
N GLU A 108 0.50 13.21 7.53
CA GLU A 108 1.25 12.12 6.91
C GLU A 108 0.91 10.78 7.54
N ALA A 109 0.94 9.70 6.74
CA ALA A 109 0.76 8.33 7.20
C ALA A 109 1.99 7.84 7.97
N THR A 110 2.09 8.21 9.25
CA THR A 110 3.17 7.79 10.15
C THR A 110 2.61 7.18 11.43
N VAL A 111 3.39 6.32 12.08
CA VAL A 111 3.03 5.73 13.38
C VAL A 111 2.71 6.83 14.40
N ASP A 112 3.53 7.87 14.47
CA ASP A 112 3.36 8.98 15.42
C ASP A 112 2.05 9.74 15.17
N ASN A 113 1.72 10.04 13.91
CA ASN A 113 0.48 10.71 13.57
C ASN A 113 -0.77 9.85 13.82
N VAL A 114 -0.65 8.52 13.68
CA VAL A 114 -1.73 7.60 14.06
C VAL A 114 -1.91 7.58 15.57
N LYS A 115 -0.82 7.43 16.35
CA LYS A 115 -0.87 7.44 17.83
C LYS A 115 -1.39 8.77 18.38
N ALA A 116 -1.03 9.87 17.76
CA ALA A 116 -1.52 11.21 18.13
C ALA A 116 -2.95 11.50 17.67
N GLY A 117 -3.59 10.60 16.91
CA GLY A 117 -4.93 10.80 16.33
C GLY A 117 -5.00 11.85 15.22
N ALA A 118 -3.84 12.34 14.74
CA ALA A 118 -3.76 13.28 13.62
C ALA A 118 -4.07 12.60 12.28
N TYR A 119 -3.61 11.35 12.10
CA TYR A 119 -3.95 10.53 10.95
C TYR A 119 -5.11 9.60 11.29
N LYS A 120 -6.30 9.92 10.81
CA LYS A 120 -7.57 9.28 11.23
C LYS A 120 -7.87 7.95 10.53
N LEU A 121 -7.10 7.59 9.50
CA LEU A 121 -7.35 6.38 8.71
C LEU A 121 -6.64 5.19 9.34
N SER A 122 -7.08 4.78 10.49
CA SER A 122 -6.58 3.61 11.19
C SER A 122 -7.71 2.83 11.85
N ARG A 123 -7.53 1.53 11.98
CA ARG A 123 -8.44 0.65 12.71
C ARG A 123 -7.64 -0.28 13.62
N PRO A 124 -8.16 -0.60 14.81
CA PRO A 124 -7.56 -1.63 15.65
C PRO A 124 -7.74 -3.02 15.03
N PHE A 125 -6.79 -3.91 15.29
CA PHE A 125 -7.03 -5.34 15.15
C PHE A 125 -7.76 -5.83 16.38
N ASN A 126 -8.83 -6.60 16.17
CA ASN A 126 -9.63 -7.16 17.24
C ASN A 126 -9.42 -8.66 17.32
N ILE A 127 -9.34 -9.18 18.55
CA ILE A 127 -9.35 -10.61 18.84
C ILE A 127 -10.78 -10.99 19.21
N ALA A 128 -11.36 -11.96 18.52
CA ALA A 128 -12.70 -12.45 18.80
C ALA A 128 -12.65 -13.84 19.42
N THR A 129 -13.41 -14.05 20.51
CA THR A 129 -13.56 -15.33 21.18
C THR A 129 -15.03 -15.66 21.38
N LYS A 130 -15.36 -16.96 21.50
CA LYS A 130 -16.70 -17.39 21.89
C LYS A 130 -16.81 -17.40 23.43
N GLY A 131 -17.22 -16.26 23.99
CA GLY A 131 -17.28 -16.06 25.44
C GLY A 131 -15.91 -15.74 26.04
N GLU A 132 -15.80 -15.83 27.36
CA GLU A 132 -14.57 -15.53 28.10
C GLU A 132 -13.48 -16.56 27.77
N PRO A 133 -12.27 -16.11 27.29
CA PRO A 133 -11.22 -17.03 26.94
C PRO A 133 -10.62 -17.71 28.16
N THR A 134 -10.36 -19.02 28.06
CA THR A 134 -9.73 -19.84 29.10
C THR A 134 -8.66 -20.74 28.54
N GLY A 135 -7.75 -21.28 29.36
CA GLY A 135 -6.67 -22.18 28.96
C GLY A 135 -5.80 -21.60 27.88
N VAL A 136 -5.40 -22.39 26.89
CA VAL A 136 -4.48 -22.02 25.82
C VAL A 136 -4.93 -20.78 25.04
N ALA A 137 -6.23 -20.59 24.84
CA ALA A 137 -6.75 -19.40 24.16
C ALA A 137 -6.47 -18.13 24.98
N LYS A 138 -6.66 -18.18 26.30
CA LYS A 138 -6.33 -17.08 27.19
C LYS A 138 -4.82 -16.81 27.20
N ASP A 139 -4.00 -17.86 27.31
CA ASP A 139 -2.54 -17.73 27.31
C ASP A 139 -2.02 -17.10 26.01
N PHE A 140 -2.59 -17.50 24.87
CA PHE A 140 -2.22 -16.91 23.57
C PHE A 140 -2.61 -15.42 23.48
N ILE A 141 -3.78 -15.04 23.98
CA ILE A 141 -4.19 -13.62 24.04
C ILE A 141 -3.26 -12.83 24.97
N ASN A 142 -2.93 -13.39 26.15
CA ASN A 142 -1.99 -12.77 27.07
C ASN A 142 -0.60 -12.59 26.43
N PHE A 143 -0.12 -13.58 25.66
CA PHE A 143 1.11 -13.45 24.88
C PHE A 143 1.02 -12.32 23.87
N ILE A 144 -0.06 -12.25 23.06
CA ILE A 144 -0.21 -11.17 22.07
C ILE A 144 -0.15 -9.78 22.73
N LEU A 145 -0.75 -9.63 23.90
CA LEU A 145 -0.80 -8.36 24.63
C LEU A 145 0.45 -8.11 25.51
N SER A 146 1.35 -9.07 25.63
CA SER A 146 2.59 -8.94 26.38
C SER A 146 3.63 -8.10 25.63
N LYS A 147 4.69 -7.73 26.34
CA LYS A 147 5.86 -7.02 25.75
C LYS A 147 6.45 -7.78 24.55
N GLU A 148 6.57 -9.10 24.66
CA GLU A 148 7.12 -9.96 23.60
C GLU A 148 6.18 -10.02 22.40
N GLY A 149 4.87 -10.16 22.62
CA GLY A 149 3.87 -10.13 21.56
C GLY A 149 3.79 -8.77 20.87
N GLN A 150 3.85 -7.68 21.64
CA GLN A 150 3.85 -6.32 21.07
C GLN A 150 5.14 -6.00 20.32
N ALA A 151 6.29 -6.60 20.68
CA ALA A 151 7.51 -6.53 19.87
C ALA A 151 7.30 -7.18 18.50
N VAL A 152 6.66 -8.37 18.43
CA VAL A 152 6.31 -9.01 17.16
C VAL A 152 5.40 -8.11 16.30
N VAL A 153 4.43 -7.42 16.92
CA VAL A 153 3.54 -6.47 16.22
C VAL A 153 4.36 -5.35 15.57
N THR A 154 5.28 -4.72 16.31
CA THR A 154 6.11 -3.61 15.81
C THR A 154 7.15 -4.06 14.78
N ASP A 155 7.76 -5.23 14.93
CA ASP A 155 8.69 -5.82 13.96
C ASP A 155 8.01 -6.07 12.61
N ASN A 156 6.72 -6.40 12.62
CA ASN A 156 5.90 -6.53 11.42
C ASN A 156 5.29 -5.19 10.95
N LYS A 157 5.79 -4.06 11.47
CA LYS A 157 5.42 -2.69 11.06
C LYS A 157 3.96 -2.31 11.39
N TYR A 158 3.36 -2.98 12.34
CA TYR A 158 2.09 -2.55 12.92
C TYR A 158 2.32 -1.71 14.18
N ILE A 159 1.26 -1.12 14.69
CA ILE A 159 1.33 -0.22 15.85
C ILE A 159 0.96 -1.00 17.10
N ALA A 160 1.85 -1.05 18.08
CA ALA A 160 1.58 -1.65 19.38
C ALA A 160 0.41 -0.93 20.06
N VAL A 161 -0.45 -1.68 20.74
CA VAL A 161 -1.57 -1.11 21.53
C VAL A 161 -1.10 -0.57 22.87
N ASP A 162 0.01 -1.10 23.38
CA ASP A 162 0.64 -0.66 24.62
C ASP A 162 2.16 -0.76 24.50
N ASP A 163 2.83 0.40 24.51
CA ASP A 163 4.30 0.49 24.44
C ASP A 163 4.95 0.05 25.75
N ASN A 164 4.19 -0.04 26.85
CA ASN A 164 4.64 -0.42 28.20
C ASN A 164 4.06 -1.77 28.65
N ALA A 165 3.66 -2.62 27.72
CA ALA A 165 3.12 -3.93 28.03
C ALA A 165 4.05 -4.74 28.96
N ALA A 166 3.46 -5.46 29.93
CA ALA A 166 4.20 -6.34 30.84
C ALA A 166 4.79 -7.53 30.07
N ALA A 167 5.86 -8.12 30.63
CA ALA A 167 6.42 -9.36 30.09
C ALA A 167 5.41 -10.51 30.18
N PHE A 168 5.48 -11.45 29.26
CA PHE A 168 4.69 -12.68 29.31
C PHE A 168 5.20 -13.58 30.44
N THR A 169 4.28 -14.08 31.29
CA THR A 169 4.60 -14.91 32.46
C THR A 169 3.84 -16.23 32.43
#